data_19248eeb0d688b4b51875e335bee8cae
#
_entry.id   19248eeb0d688b4b51875e335bee8cae
#
_cell.length_a   1.000
_cell.length_b   1.000
_cell.length_c   1.000
_cell.angle_alpha   90.00
_cell.angle_beta   90.00
_cell.angle_gamma   90.00
#
_symmetry.space_group_name_H-M   'P 1'
#
loop_
_entity.id
_entity.type
_entity.pdbx_description
1 polymer ?
#
loop_
_entity_poly.entity_id
_entity_poly.type
_entity_poly.pdbx_seq_one_letter_code
_entity_poly.pdbx_strand_id
1 'polypeptide(L)'
;MDVEARIKALRLQIMIHSIIYYEMNDNIISDAEWSKRAMELVELQKANPSVSTVFDEAFKDFDGSTGFHLLSYADDAARGKARYLCEISRTRTGAKKCQKK
;
A
#
# COMPACT_ATOMS: atom_id res chain seq x y z
N MET A 1 -14.48 -2.35 15.27
CA MET A 1 -13.54 -1.58 14.54
C MET A 1 -14.22 -0.67 13.56
N ASP A 2 -13.76 0.55 13.46
CA ASP A 2 -14.36 1.52 12.59
C ASP A 2 -14.01 1.20 11.13
N VAL A 3 -15.01 1.06 10.30
CA VAL A 3 -14.80 0.71 8.89
C VAL A 3 -14.00 1.78 8.16
N GLU A 4 -14.29 3.04 8.43
CA GLU A 4 -13.56 4.11 7.78
C GLU A 4 -12.08 4.04 8.13
N ALA A 5 -11.77 3.79 9.40
CA ALA A 5 -10.38 3.68 9.83
C ALA A 5 -9.70 2.47 9.19
N ARG A 6 -10.44 1.38 9.03
CA ARG A 6 -9.87 0.18 8.39
C ARG A 6 -9.59 0.44 6.92
N ILE A 7 -10.50 1.09 6.21
CA ILE A 7 -10.30 1.42 4.80
C ILE A 7 -9.09 2.35 4.66
N LYS A 8 -8.98 3.34 5.54
CA LYS A 8 -7.84 4.25 5.50
C LYS A 8 -6.54 3.49 5.69
N ALA A 9 -6.49 2.60 6.67
CA ALA A 9 -5.27 1.84 6.96
C ALA A 9 -4.89 0.96 5.77
N LEU A 10 -5.87 0.28 5.17
CA LEU A 10 -5.59 -0.58 4.04
C LEU A 10 -5.13 0.22 2.81
N ARG A 11 -5.75 1.37 2.56
CA ARG A 11 -5.32 2.21 1.44
C ARG A 11 -3.89 2.67 1.62
N LEU A 12 -3.52 3.07 2.84
CA LEU A 12 -2.16 3.50 3.10
C LEU A 12 -1.18 2.34 2.93
N GLN A 13 -1.53 1.16 3.43
CA GLN A 13 -0.66 0.00 3.29
C GLN A 13 -0.47 -0.39 1.83
N ILE A 14 -1.55 -0.45 1.08
CA ILE A 14 -1.47 -0.82 -0.34
C ILE A 14 -0.66 0.21 -1.12
N MET A 15 -0.88 1.50 -0.86
CA MET A 15 -0.12 2.54 -1.54
C MET A 15 1.37 2.43 -1.22
N ILE A 16 1.71 2.30 0.06
CA ILE A 16 3.10 2.25 0.48
C ILE A 16 3.81 1.02 -0.08
N HIS A 17 3.17 -0.14 -0.01
CA HIS A 17 3.81 -1.36 -0.52
C HIS A 17 3.88 -1.37 -2.04
N SER A 18 2.97 -0.67 -2.72
CA SER A 18 3.08 -0.51 -4.17
C SER A 18 4.29 0.35 -4.53
N ILE A 19 4.53 1.41 -3.76
CA ILE A 19 5.72 2.23 -3.95
C ILE A 19 6.99 1.38 -3.77
N ILE A 20 7.02 0.58 -2.71
CA ILE A 20 8.18 -0.25 -2.44
C ILE A 20 8.41 -1.23 -3.59
N TYR A 21 7.36 -1.84 -4.06
CA TYR A 21 7.49 -2.84 -5.11
C TYR A 21 7.90 -2.22 -6.46
N TYR A 22 7.22 -1.17 -6.87
CA TYR A 22 7.45 -0.62 -8.20
C TYR A 22 8.54 0.43 -8.29
N GLU A 23 8.70 1.24 -7.27
CA GLU A 23 9.69 2.32 -7.31
C GLU A 23 11.00 1.97 -6.62
N MET A 24 10.96 1.15 -5.60
CA MET A 24 12.16 0.79 -4.88
C MET A 24 12.65 -0.60 -5.24
N ASN A 25 11.93 -1.29 -6.10
CA ASN A 25 12.33 -2.59 -6.61
C ASN A 25 12.56 -3.60 -5.49
N ASP A 26 11.68 -3.61 -4.52
CA ASP A 26 11.80 -4.50 -3.38
C ASP A 26 10.40 -4.89 -2.94
N ASN A 27 10.30 -5.81 -1.99
CA ASN A 27 9.02 -6.10 -1.38
C ASN A 27 9.27 -6.54 0.05
N ILE A 28 8.51 -5.98 0.97
CA ILE A 28 8.64 -6.31 2.38
C ILE A 28 7.62 -7.37 2.75
N ILE A 29 6.50 -7.42 2.04
CA ILE A 29 5.49 -8.44 2.28
C ILE A 29 5.40 -9.31 1.04
N SER A 30 4.89 -10.52 1.21
CA SER A 30 4.75 -11.42 0.09
C SER A 30 3.64 -10.98 -0.85
N ASP A 31 3.64 -11.49 -2.07
CA ASP A 31 2.57 -11.21 -3.01
C ASP A 31 1.25 -11.70 -2.46
N ALA A 32 1.24 -12.83 -1.78
CA ALA A 32 0.02 -13.36 -1.18
C ALA A 32 -0.53 -12.43 -0.12
N GLU A 33 0.35 -11.86 0.70
CA GLU A 33 -0.09 -10.93 1.73
C GLU A 33 -0.63 -9.64 1.11
N TRP A 34 0.03 -9.12 0.08
CA TRP A 34 -0.44 -7.93 -0.60
C TRP A 34 -1.82 -8.17 -1.19
N SER A 35 -1.99 -9.32 -1.86
CA SER A 35 -3.27 -9.66 -2.48
C SER A 35 -4.38 -9.80 -1.45
N LYS A 36 -4.07 -10.38 -0.29
CA LYS A 36 -5.04 -10.54 0.77
C LYS A 36 -5.53 -9.18 1.24
N ARG A 37 -4.63 -8.25 1.46
CA ARG A 37 -5.00 -6.91 1.89
C ARG A 37 -5.77 -6.16 0.81
N ALA A 38 -5.36 -6.34 -0.44
CA ALA A 38 -6.01 -5.69 -1.55
C ALA A 38 -7.46 -6.17 -1.70
N MET A 39 -7.68 -7.46 -1.55
CA MET A 39 -9.04 -7.99 -1.66
C MET A 39 -9.91 -7.58 -0.49
N GLU A 40 -9.34 -7.51 0.70
CA GLU A 40 -10.09 -7.03 1.84
C GLU A 40 -10.55 -5.58 1.60
N LEU A 41 -9.66 -4.76 1.05
CA LEU A 41 -9.98 -3.37 0.75
C LEU A 41 -11.10 -3.27 -0.29
N VAL A 42 -11.00 -4.09 -1.35
CA VAL A 42 -12.02 -4.08 -2.38
C VAL A 42 -13.38 -4.42 -1.79
N GLU A 43 -13.43 -5.45 -0.95
CA GLU A 43 -14.69 -5.85 -0.35
C GLU A 43 -15.27 -4.76 0.56
N LEU A 44 -14.42 -4.14 1.35
CA LEU A 44 -14.88 -3.09 2.25
C LEU A 44 -15.36 -1.87 1.47
N GLN A 45 -14.70 -1.52 0.38
CA GLN A 45 -15.12 -0.39 -0.42
C GLN A 45 -16.45 -0.66 -1.11
N LYS A 46 -16.66 -1.90 -1.55
CA LYS A 46 -17.92 -2.25 -2.17
C LYS A 46 -19.07 -2.18 -1.16
N ALA A 47 -18.82 -2.64 0.04
CA ALA A 47 -19.84 -2.62 1.08
C ALA A 47 -20.09 -1.24 1.65
N ASN A 48 -19.14 -0.31 1.46
CA ASN A 48 -19.22 1.01 2.06
C ASN A 48 -18.86 2.09 1.04
N PRO A 49 -19.62 2.21 -0.03
CA PRO A 49 -19.23 3.09 -1.15
C PRO A 49 -19.21 4.58 -0.84
N SER A 50 -19.80 5.00 0.25
CA SER A 50 -19.82 6.42 0.58
C SER A 50 -18.69 6.83 1.51
N VAL A 51 -17.84 5.90 1.92
CA VAL A 51 -16.73 6.25 2.81
C VAL A 51 -15.70 7.06 2.03
N SER A 52 -15.28 8.18 2.59
CA SER A 52 -14.29 9.04 1.99
C SER A 52 -13.14 9.22 2.98
N THR A 53 -11.94 8.98 2.55
CA THR A 53 -10.77 9.12 3.39
C THR A 53 -9.56 9.37 2.48
N VAL A 54 -8.37 8.89 2.84
CA VAL A 54 -7.16 9.19 2.05
C VAL A 54 -7.23 8.53 0.69
N PHE A 55 -6.67 9.19 -0.31
CA PHE A 55 -6.52 8.64 -1.66
C PHE A 55 -7.84 8.19 -2.30
N ASP A 56 -8.91 8.94 -2.10
CA ASP A 56 -10.20 8.57 -2.69
C ASP A 56 -10.12 8.37 -4.20
N GLU A 57 -9.46 9.26 -4.91
CA GLU A 57 -9.38 9.16 -6.36
C GLU A 57 -8.54 7.96 -6.80
N ALA A 58 -7.45 7.71 -6.09
CA ALA A 58 -6.58 6.61 -6.46
C ALA A 58 -7.28 5.26 -6.35
N PHE A 59 -8.13 5.11 -5.36
CA PHE A 59 -8.76 3.82 -5.10
C PHE A 59 -10.20 3.71 -5.59
N LYS A 60 -10.68 4.74 -6.29
CA LYS A 60 -12.03 4.73 -6.76
C LYS A 60 -12.36 3.53 -7.62
N ASP A 61 -11.49 3.17 -8.54
CA ASP A 61 -11.71 2.03 -9.40
C ASP A 61 -10.77 0.86 -9.09
N PHE A 62 -10.25 0.82 -7.89
CA PHE A 62 -9.29 -0.22 -7.51
C PHE A 62 -9.97 -1.58 -7.43
N ASP A 63 -9.45 -2.56 -8.13
CA ASP A 63 -10.02 -3.91 -8.17
C ASP A 63 -9.13 -4.96 -7.54
N GLY A 64 -8.01 -4.56 -6.97
CA GLY A 64 -7.14 -5.50 -6.27
C GLY A 64 -6.14 -6.25 -7.15
N SER A 65 -6.15 -6.02 -8.45
CA SER A 65 -5.28 -6.77 -9.35
C SER A 65 -3.85 -6.23 -9.38
N THR A 66 -3.68 -4.92 -9.31
CA THR A 66 -2.35 -4.35 -9.35
C THR A 66 -2.39 -2.99 -8.69
N GLY A 67 -1.26 -2.54 -8.18
CA GLY A 67 -1.14 -1.22 -7.59
C GLY A 67 -0.37 -0.24 -8.44
N PHE A 68 -0.02 -0.64 -9.66
CA PHE A 68 0.85 0.21 -10.48
C PHE A 68 0.24 1.58 -10.74
N HIS A 69 -1.04 1.64 -11.03
CA HIS A 69 -1.68 2.92 -11.32
C HIS A 69 -1.77 3.84 -10.11
N LEU A 70 -1.61 3.29 -8.92
CA LEU A 70 -1.69 4.09 -7.70
C LEU A 70 -0.49 5.02 -7.58
N LEU A 71 0.60 4.69 -8.24
CA LEU A 71 1.83 5.48 -8.12
C LEU A 71 1.66 6.92 -8.57
N SER A 72 0.78 7.17 -9.50
CA SER A 72 0.56 8.53 -9.96
C SER A 72 -0.11 9.40 -8.91
N TYR A 73 -0.66 8.79 -7.87
CA TYR A 73 -1.30 9.53 -6.79
C TYR A 73 -0.44 9.56 -5.53
N ALA A 74 0.74 8.92 -5.56
CA ALA A 74 1.59 8.86 -4.37
C ALA A 74 2.16 10.23 -4.07
N ASP A 75 2.21 10.58 -2.79
CA ASP A 75 2.74 11.87 -2.40
C ASP A 75 4.06 11.66 -1.64
N ASP A 76 4.69 12.77 -1.26
CA ASP A 76 5.99 12.70 -0.58
C ASP A 76 5.88 11.99 0.76
N ALA A 77 4.76 12.14 1.45
CA ALA A 77 4.59 11.48 2.75
C ALA A 77 4.56 9.96 2.56
N ALA A 78 3.85 9.49 1.54
CA ALA A 78 3.78 8.06 1.28
C ALA A 78 5.15 7.51 0.88
N ARG A 79 5.88 8.25 0.04
CA ARG A 79 7.20 7.80 -0.38
C ARG A 79 8.20 7.83 0.78
N GLY A 80 8.09 8.80 1.66
CA GLY A 80 8.92 8.84 2.85
C GLY A 80 8.66 7.67 3.77
N LYS A 81 7.39 7.31 3.95
CA LYS A 81 7.05 6.18 4.78
C LYS A 81 7.56 4.89 4.16
N ALA A 82 7.50 4.77 2.83
CA ALA A 82 7.99 3.58 2.14
C ALA A 82 9.49 3.42 2.39
N ARG A 83 10.26 4.49 2.30
CA ARG A 83 11.69 4.43 2.57
C ARG A 83 11.95 4.04 4.02
N TYR A 84 11.17 4.59 4.93
CA TYR A 84 11.34 4.30 6.35
C TYR A 84 11.08 2.81 6.63
N LEU A 85 10.04 2.25 6.04
CA LEU A 85 9.73 0.85 6.25
C LEU A 85 10.81 -0.06 5.68
N CYS A 86 11.36 0.30 4.53
CA CYS A 86 12.45 -0.47 3.96
C CYS A 86 13.67 -0.44 4.88
N GLU A 87 13.97 0.71 5.46
CA GLU A 87 15.09 0.83 6.36
C GLU A 87 14.90 -0.05 7.60
N ILE A 88 13.70 -0.01 8.17
CA ILE A 88 13.41 -0.82 9.33
C ILE A 88 13.49 -2.29 8.99
N SER A 89 12.95 -2.69 7.86
CA SER A 89 12.97 -4.08 7.46
C SER A 89 14.40 -4.59 7.32
N ARG A 90 15.25 -3.78 6.69
CA ARG A 90 16.64 -4.17 6.51
C ARG A 90 17.36 -4.28 7.86
N THR A 91 17.10 -3.33 8.73
CA THR A 91 17.73 -3.33 10.03
C THR A 91 17.31 -4.54 10.86
N ARG A 92 16.03 -4.85 10.84
CA ARG A 92 15.53 -5.95 11.62
C ARG A 92 16.00 -7.28 11.16
N THR A 93 16.05 -7.54 9.87
CA THR A 93 16.41 -8.85 9.37
C THR A 93 17.90 -8.96 9.09
N GLY A 94 18.61 -7.87 9.04
CA GLY A 94 19.99 -7.87 8.68
C GLY A 94 20.22 -8.10 7.21
N ALA A 95 19.18 -8.09 6.41
CA ALA A 95 19.30 -8.35 5.00
C ALA A 95 19.34 -7.05 4.26
N LYS A 96 19.90 -7.09 3.06
CA LYS A 96 19.94 -5.96 2.30
C LYS A 96 18.86 -5.93 1.39
N LYS A 97 17.66 -5.75 1.78
CA LYS A 97 16.59 -5.80 0.90
C LYS A 97 16.42 -4.55 0.17
N CYS A 98 16.33 -3.49 0.58
CA CYS A 98 16.07 -2.28 -0.14
C CYS A 98 17.23 -1.76 -0.88
N GLN A 99 17.71 -2.53 -1.84
CA GLN A 99 18.78 -2.11 -2.53
C GLN A 99 18.44 -1.16 -3.47
N LYS A 100 18.92 -0.22 -3.64
CA LYS A 100 18.68 0.64 -4.56
C LYS A 100 19.49 0.60 -5.52
N LYS A 101 19.38 0.54 -6.34
CA LYS A 101 20.23 0.42 -7.32
C LYS A 101 20.59 1.44 -7.74
#